data_7668a7102908e90b62be94c108f456a0
#
_entry.id   7668a7102908e90b62be94c108f456a0
#
_cell.length_a   1.000
_cell.length_b   1.000
_cell.length_c   1.000
_cell.angle_alpha   90.00
_cell.angle_beta   90.00
_cell.angle_gamma   90.00
#
_symmetry.space_group_name_H-M   'P 1'
#
loop_
_entity.id
_entity.type
_entity.pdbx_description
1 polymer ?
#
loop_
_entity_poly.entity_id
_entity_poly.type
_entity_poly.pdbx_seq_one_letter_code
_entity_poly.pdbx_strand_id
1 'polypeptide(L)'
;MTKTRIALIQMKMSSDQKKNLSSAIRKIKEAYKKKAKIICLPELFLSNYFCQQEKHSNFNLAEKIPGKTTNTFCSLAKELKIIIILPIFEKKTSGIYHNSCVI
;
A
#
# COMPACT_ATOMS: atom_id res chain seq x y z
N MET A 1 -7.35 17.85 -25.25
CA MET A 1 -7.50 17.53 -23.81
C MET A 1 -6.64 16.30 -23.48
N THR A 2 -5.80 16.43 -22.48
CA THR A 2 -4.96 15.31 -22.02
C THR A 2 -5.74 14.42 -21.07
N LYS A 3 -5.69 13.11 -21.29
CA LYS A 3 -6.31 12.12 -20.40
C LYS A 3 -5.22 11.41 -19.59
N THR A 4 -5.48 11.17 -18.32
CA THR A 4 -4.62 10.37 -17.45
C THR A 4 -5.32 9.08 -17.08
N ARG A 5 -4.65 7.96 -17.30
CA ARG A 5 -5.18 6.66 -16.90
C ARG A 5 -4.84 6.37 -15.45
N ILE A 6 -5.86 6.09 -14.67
CA ILE A 6 -5.77 5.76 -13.26
C ILE A 6 -6.13 4.28 -13.08
N ALA A 7 -5.43 3.58 -12.21
CA ALA A 7 -5.77 2.21 -11.82
C ALA A 7 -6.14 2.15 -10.35
N LEU A 8 -7.23 1.50 -10.05
CA LEU A 8 -7.63 1.12 -8.70
C LEU A 8 -7.35 -0.37 -8.54
N ILE A 9 -6.48 -0.71 -7.62
CA ILE A 9 -6.13 -2.11 -7.37
C ILE A 9 -7.15 -2.72 -6.41
N GLN A 10 -7.73 -3.83 -6.82
CA GLN A 10 -8.58 -4.67 -5.99
C GLN A 10 -7.91 -6.02 -5.87
N MET A 11 -7.75 -6.50 -4.66
CA MET A 11 -7.01 -7.74 -4.42
C MET A 11 -7.59 -8.50 -3.22
N LYS A 12 -7.49 -9.83 -3.30
CA LYS A 12 -7.82 -10.69 -2.18
C LYS A 12 -6.75 -10.56 -1.11
N MET A 13 -7.16 -10.32 0.12
CA MET A 13 -6.26 -10.23 1.25
C MET A 13 -5.94 -11.59 1.85
N SER A 14 -4.72 -11.72 2.35
CA SER A 14 -4.21 -12.85 3.11
C SER A 14 -3.75 -12.36 4.48
N SER A 15 -3.67 -13.27 5.44
CA SER A 15 -3.01 -12.99 6.71
C SER A 15 -1.47 -12.91 6.58
N ASP A 16 -0.93 -13.36 5.46
CA ASP A 16 0.49 -13.31 5.16
C ASP A 16 0.84 -11.99 4.45
N GLN A 17 1.52 -11.10 5.17
CA GLN A 17 1.93 -9.79 4.64
C GLN A 17 2.84 -9.90 3.40
N LYS A 18 3.70 -10.93 3.35
CA LYS A 18 4.58 -11.14 2.18
C LYS A 18 3.77 -11.44 0.93
N LYS A 19 2.72 -12.25 1.06
CA LYS A 19 1.82 -12.55 -0.06
C LYS A 19 1.07 -11.29 -0.51
N ASN A 20 0.59 -10.48 0.42
CA ASN A 20 -0.09 -9.22 0.09
C ASN A 20 0.86 -8.25 -0.61
N LEU A 21 2.10 -8.14 -0.13
CA LEU A 21 3.12 -7.30 -0.75
C LEU A 21 3.41 -7.73 -2.19
N SER A 22 3.67 -9.01 -2.40
CA SER A 22 3.94 -9.57 -3.74
C SER A 22 2.76 -9.38 -4.69
N SER A 23 1.54 -9.59 -4.21
CA SER A 23 0.33 -9.39 -4.98
C SER A 23 0.14 -7.92 -5.39
N ALA A 24 0.38 -6.99 -4.47
CA ALA A 24 0.30 -5.56 -4.74
C ALA A 24 1.31 -5.15 -5.82
N ILE A 25 2.57 -5.56 -5.70
CA ILE A 25 3.62 -5.26 -6.68
C ILE A 25 3.27 -5.81 -8.05
N ARG A 26 2.81 -7.06 -8.12
CA ARG A 26 2.39 -7.70 -9.38
C ARG A 26 1.26 -6.92 -10.06
N LYS A 27 0.25 -6.54 -9.30
CA LYS A 27 -0.90 -5.78 -9.83
C LYS A 27 -0.52 -4.37 -10.27
N ILE A 28 0.40 -3.71 -9.57
CA ILE A 28 0.94 -2.42 -9.99
C ILE A 28 1.65 -2.57 -11.35
N LYS A 29 2.47 -3.60 -11.52
CA LYS A 29 3.16 -3.85 -12.79
C LYS A 29 2.17 -4.16 -13.93
N GLU A 30 1.09 -4.89 -13.64
CA GLU A 30 0.01 -5.12 -14.62
C GLU A 30 -0.67 -3.81 -15.04
N ALA A 31 -0.99 -2.94 -14.07
CA ALA A 31 -1.58 -1.63 -14.33
C ALA A 31 -0.63 -0.73 -15.13
N TYR A 32 0.66 -0.77 -14.80
CA TYR A 32 1.69 -0.05 -15.56
C TYR A 32 1.73 -0.50 -17.03
N LYS A 33 1.68 -1.79 -17.29
CA LYS A 33 1.63 -2.33 -18.66
C LYS A 33 0.40 -1.82 -19.42
N LYS A 34 -0.70 -1.57 -18.72
CA LYS A 34 -1.93 -0.97 -19.27
C LYS A 34 -1.87 0.56 -19.33
N LYS A 35 -0.68 1.15 -19.16
CA LYS A 35 -0.42 2.58 -19.25
C LYS A 35 -1.05 3.43 -18.15
N ALA A 36 -1.33 2.85 -16.98
CA ALA A 36 -1.74 3.64 -15.82
C ALA A 36 -0.59 4.52 -15.33
N LYS A 37 -0.90 5.74 -14.94
CA LYS A 37 0.05 6.72 -14.42
C LYS A 37 -0.11 6.96 -12.93
N ILE A 38 -1.31 6.78 -12.42
CA ILE A 38 -1.65 6.90 -11.00
C ILE A 38 -2.29 5.58 -10.60
N ILE A 39 -1.72 4.91 -9.59
CA ILE A 39 -2.17 3.61 -9.14
C ILE A 39 -2.45 3.67 -7.65
N CYS A 40 -3.69 3.33 -7.27
CA CYS A 40 -4.14 3.36 -5.88
C CYS A 40 -4.30 1.93 -5.35
N LEU A 41 -3.66 1.64 -4.24
CA LEU A 41 -3.81 0.37 -3.52
C LEU A 41 -4.99 0.41 -2.56
N PRO A 42 -5.53 -0.75 -2.14
CA PRO A 42 -6.61 -0.80 -1.16
C PRO A 42 -6.16 -0.28 0.21
N GLU A 43 -7.11 0.21 1.00
CA GLU A 43 -6.87 0.59 2.39
C GLU A 43 -6.24 -0.56 3.17
N LEU A 44 -5.15 -0.27 3.90
CA LEU A 44 -4.43 -1.24 4.74
C LEU A 44 -4.07 -2.54 4.00
N PHE A 45 -3.59 -2.41 2.76
CA PHE A 45 -3.42 -3.50 1.79
C PHE A 45 -2.44 -4.61 2.22
N LEU A 46 -1.62 -4.39 3.26
CA LEU A 46 -0.67 -5.40 3.74
C LEU A 46 -1.29 -6.44 4.65
N SER A 47 -2.52 -6.22 5.11
CA SER A 47 -3.19 -7.13 6.05
C SER A 47 -4.66 -7.27 5.72
N ASN A 48 -5.32 -8.23 6.37
CA ASN A 48 -6.77 -8.22 6.44
C ASN A 48 -7.23 -6.91 7.10
N TYR A 49 -8.40 -6.42 6.72
CA TYR A 49 -8.99 -5.23 7.33
C TYR A 49 -9.32 -5.53 8.79
N PHE A 50 -8.47 -5.05 9.71
CA PHE A 50 -8.55 -5.39 11.13
C PHE A 50 -9.35 -4.40 11.97
N CYS A 51 -9.83 -3.29 11.38
CA CYS A 51 -10.52 -2.23 12.12
C CYS A 51 -11.89 -2.66 12.67
N GLN A 52 -12.40 -3.82 12.26
CA GLN A 52 -13.64 -4.40 12.77
C GLN A 52 -13.45 -5.15 14.11
N GLN A 53 -12.22 -5.32 14.56
CA GLN A 53 -11.88 -6.07 15.77
C GLN A 53 -10.95 -5.26 16.67
N GLU A 54 -11.27 -5.20 17.95
CA GLU A 54 -10.40 -4.60 18.96
C GLU A 54 -9.40 -5.66 19.45
N LYS A 55 -8.23 -5.71 18.84
CA LYS A 55 -7.13 -6.58 19.27
C LYS A 55 -5.85 -5.77 19.38
N HIS A 56 -5.26 -5.73 20.56
CA HIS A 56 -3.99 -5.03 20.78
C HIS A 56 -2.86 -5.56 19.89
N SER A 57 -2.88 -6.85 19.57
CA SER A 57 -1.89 -7.46 18.65
C SER A 57 -1.90 -6.84 17.24
N ASN A 58 -3.00 -6.21 16.82
CA ASN A 58 -3.07 -5.53 15.52
C ASN A 58 -2.10 -4.34 15.42
N PHE A 59 -1.72 -3.72 16.54
CA PHE A 59 -0.73 -2.64 16.55
C PHE A 59 0.67 -3.12 16.11
N ASN A 60 0.94 -4.41 16.18
CA ASN A 60 2.19 -4.98 15.66
C ASN A 60 2.27 -4.96 14.13
N LEU A 61 1.16 -4.72 13.44
CA LEU A 61 1.11 -4.57 11.99
C LEU A 61 1.57 -3.19 11.53
N ALA A 62 1.65 -2.23 12.43
CA ALA A 62 2.03 -0.86 12.10
C ALA A 62 3.53 -0.75 11.84
N GLU A 63 3.89 0.14 10.93
CA GLU A 63 5.29 0.42 10.61
C GLU A 63 5.55 1.92 10.57
N LYS A 64 6.82 2.28 10.70
CA LYS A 64 7.26 3.68 10.61
C LYS A 64 7.18 4.17 9.16
N ILE A 65 6.96 5.47 8.99
CA ILE A 65 7.05 6.16 7.71
C ILE A 65 8.16 7.22 7.82
N PRO A 66 9.21 7.18 7.00
CA PRO A 66 9.55 6.13 6.03
C PRO A 66 9.97 4.83 6.71
N GLY A 67 9.74 3.73 6.04
CA GLY A 67 10.08 2.39 6.50
C GLY A 67 10.23 1.41 5.35
N LYS A 68 10.25 0.13 5.66
CA LYS A 68 10.48 -0.92 4.67
C LYS A 68 9.49 -0.88 3.52
N THR A 69 8.20 -0.77 3.81
CA THR A 69 7.14 -0.76 2.79
C THR A 69 7.20 0.52 1.96
N THR A 70 7.30 1.68 2.59
CA THR A 70 7.41 2.95 1.84
C THR A 70 8.64 2.96 0.95
N ASN A 71 9.79 2.47 1.42
CA ASN A 71 11.01 2.41 0.62
C ASN A 71 10.85 1.50 -0.60
N THR A 72 10.19 0.34 -0.43
CA THR A 72 9.92 -0.59 -1.53
C THR A 72 9.08 0.08 -2.62
N PHE A 73 7.98 0.73 -2.25
CA PHE A 73 7.08 1.34 -3.22
C PHE A 73 7.61 2.65 -3.79
N CYS A 74 8.39 3.42 -3.03
CA CYS A 74 9.10 4.60 -3.56
C CYS A 74 10.07 4.20 -4.67
N SER A 75 10.84 3.12 -4.48
CA SER A 75 11.74 2.59 -5.50
C SER A 75 10.98 2.14 -6.74
N LEU A 76 9.86 1.44 -6.56
CA LEU A 76 9.01 0.98 -7.67
C LEU A 76 8.41 2.16 -8.44
N ALA A 77 7.89 3.17 -7.73
CA ALA A 77 7.33 4.37 -8.34
C ALA A 77 8.38 5.12 -9.18
N LYS A 78 9.59 5.24 -8.65
CA LYS A 78 10.72 5.88 -9.36
C LYS A 78 11.10 5.08 -10.61
N GLU A 79 11.25 3.76 -10.49
CA GLU A 79 11.61 2.87 -11.59
C GLU A 79 10.60 2.95 -12.73
N LEU A 80 9.31 2.86 -12.40
CA LEU A 80 8.23 2.85 -13.39
C LEU A 80 7.77 4.26 -13.81
N LYS A 81 8.25 5.31 -13.14
CA LYS A 81 7.84 6.71 -13.36
C LYS A 81 6.32 6.87 -13.25
N ILE A 82 5.77 6.36 -12.17
CA ILE A 82 4.33 6.41 -11.85
C ILE A 82 4.10 6.99 -10.46
N ILE A 83 2.86 7.38 -10.20
CA ILE A 83 2.42 7.80 -8.87
C ILE A 83 1.70 6.62 -8.22
N ILE A 84 2.12 6.26 -7.01
CA ILE A 84 1.48 5.22 -6.21
C ILE A 84 0.83 5.87 -4.99
N ILE A 85 -0.46 5.61 -4.81
CA ILE A 85 -1.20 5.99 -3.60
C ILE A 85 -1.16 4.78 -2.68
N LEU A 86 -0.45 4.92 -1.55
CA LEU A 86 -0.04 3.84 -0.67
C LEU A 86 -0.66 4.00 0.72
N PRO A 87 -1.83 3.40 0.98
CA PRO A 87 -2.41 3.41 2.32
C PRO A 87 -1.62 2.50 3.26
N ILE A 88 -1.25 3.02 4.42
CA ILE A 88 -0.36 2.32 5.37
C ILE A 88 -0.84 2.52 6.81
N PHE A 89 -0.72 1.47 7.63
CA PHE A 89 -0.90 1.57 9.06
C PHE A 89 0.41 2.06 9.68
N GLU A 90 0.40 3.32 10.11
CA GLU A 90 1.59 4.02 10.59
C GLU A 90 1.77 3.90 12.10
N LYS A 91 2.99 3.55 12.53
CA LYS A 91 3.44 3.78 13.90
C LYS A 91 4.22 5.09 13.93
N LYS A 92 3.57 6.16 14.38
CA LYS A 92 4.20 7.50 14.45
C LYS A 92 5.30 7.53 15.50
N THR A 93 4.95 7.07 16.70
CA THR A 93 5.86 6.92 17.85
C THR A 93 5.24 5.89 18.79
N SER A 94 5.89 5.60 19.92
CA SER A 94 5.35 4.67 20.90
C SER A 94 3.95 5.09 21.35
N GLY A 95 2.98 4.19 21.21
CA GLY A 95 1.57 4.42 21.58
C GLY A 95 0.76 5.30 20.64
N ILE A 96 1.34 5.82 19.53
CA ILE A 96 0.62 6.66 18.57
C ILE A 96 0.64 6.01 17.18
N TYR A 97 -0.55 5.70 16.67
CA TYR A 97 -0.77 4.99 15.41
C TYR A 97 -1.73 5.77 14.53
N HIS A 98 -1.50 5.75 13.23
CA HIS A 98 -2.34 6.42 12.25
C HIS A 98 -2.69 5.52 11.09
N ASN A 99 -3.89 5.69 10.54
CA ASN A 99 -4.24 5.20 9.22
C ASN A 99 -3.82 6.27 8.22
N SER A 100 -2.67 6.07 7.59
CA SER A 100 -2.00 7.08 6.78
C SER A 100 -2.00 6.71 5.31
N CYS A 101 -1.78 7.70 4.46
CA CYS A 101 -1.60 7.51 3.04
C CYS A 101 -0.33 8.22 2.59
N VAL A 102 0.52 7.49 1.88
CA VAL A 102 1.75 8.02 1.28
C VAL A 102 1.58 8.10 -0.24
N ILE A 103 1.98 9.23 -0.80
CA ILE A 103 1.97 9.42 -2.26
C ILE A 103 3.40 9.59 -2.75
#